data_eb2981c91f056cdb69e3f4ea322ec6ce
#
_entry.id   eb2981c91f056cdb69e3f4ea322ec6ce
#
_cell.length_a   1.000
_cell.length_b   1.000
_cell.length_c   1.000
_cell.angle_alpha   90.00
_cell.angle_beta   90.00
_cell.angle_gamma   90.00
#
_symmetry.space_group_name_H-M   'P 1'
#
loop_
_entity.id
_entity.type
_entity.pdbx_description
1 polymer ?
#
loop_
_entity_poly.entity_id
_entity_poly.type
_entity_poly.pdbx_seq_one_letter_code
_entity_poly.pdbx_strand_id
1 'polypeptide(L)'
;MKNAAILAILITMTFISCCSYAQQGSGRKILIVYLSRTGNTKAIAEIIHRNTGGRLLALELVQPYPDNYQATVQQVVKENETGYLPPLKTKVDSMQQYAIVFVGFPTWGMQLPPPVKSFLTAYDLSGKTVIPFNTNAGYGVGSSFDAVSALCKNSKVLKGFSLQGGVERDGKMLVIKDEQQAAAEVKVKKWLQETGLAANR
;
A
#
# COMPACT_ATOMS: atom_id res chain seq x y z
N MET A 1 -13.32 45.21 75.82
CA MET A 1 -11.97 45.50 75.50
C MET A 1 -11.29 44.19 75.21
N LYS A 2 -11.15 43.79 74.04
CA LYS A 2 -10.23 42.79 73.44
C LYS A 2 -10.79 42.41 72.09
N ASN A 3 -10.19 43.01 71.06
CA ASN A 3 -10.56 42.76 69.68
C ASN A 3 -9.89 41.40 69.22
N ALA A 4 -10.69 40.46 68.81
CA ALA A 4 -10.24 39.27 68.20
C ALA A 4 -10.36 39.41 66.65
N ALA A 5 -9.27 39.60 66.02
CA ALA A 5 -9.19 39.62 64.57
C ALA A 5 -9.30 38.18 64.04
N ILE A 6 -10.35 37.89 63.24
CA ILE A 6 -10.54 36.63 62.57
C ILE A 6 -9.84 36.74 61.22
N LEU A 7 -8.72 36.03 61.07
CA LEU A 7 -7.95 35.90 59.85
C LEU A 7 -8.64 34.84 58.95
N ALA A 8 -9.38 35.29 57.93
CA ALA A 8 -9.97 34.42 56.97
C ALA A 8 -8.90 34.01 55.90
N ILE A 9 -8.43 32.78 55.97
CA ILE A 9 -7.56 32.22 54.94
C ILE A 9 -8.42 31.74 53.78
N LEU A 10 -8.45 32.51 52.66
CA LEU A 10 -9.00 32.08 51.40
C LEU A 10 -8.03 31.06 50.75
N ILE A 11 -8.37 29.78 50.82
CA ILE A 11 -7.72 28.75 50.03
C ILE A 11 -8.32 28.79 48.64
N THR A 12 -7.65 29.45 47.69
CA THR A 12 -7.97 29.36 46.28
C THR A 12 -7.46 28.03 45.74
N MET A 13 -8.34 27.03 45.64
CA MET A 13 -8.08 25.80 44.89
C MET A 13 -8.04 26.13 43.38
N THR A 14 -6.85 26.32 42.87
CA THR A 14 -6.62 26.31 41.41
C THR A 14 -6.77 24.88 40.90
N PHE A 15 -7.92 24.57 40.30
CA PHE A 15 -8.10 23.38 39.48
C PHE A 15 -7.18 23.49 38.27
N ILE A 16 -6.00 22.89 38.34
CA ILE A 16 -5.19 22.63 37.17
C ILE A 16 -5.89 21.49 36.43
N SER A 17 -6.74 21.87 35.46
CA SER A 17 -7.34 20.96 34.51
C SER A 17 -6.19 20.43 33.64
N CYS A 18 -5.58 19.30 34.05
CA CYS A 18 -4.69 18.55 33.21
C CYS A 18 -5.51 18.00 32.05
N CYS A 19 -5.66 18.80 30.98
CA CYS A 19 -6.03 18.25 29.67
C CYS A 19 -4.91 17.31 29.27
N SER A 20 -5.04 16.04 29.63
CA SER A 20 -4.30 14.97 29.01
C SER A 20 -4.69 14.97 27.53
N TYR A 21 -3.98 15.76 26.73
CA TYR A 21 -3.92 15.50 25.29
C TYR A 21 -3.37 14.10 25.16
N ALA A 22 -4.27 13.14 24.99
CA ALA A 22 -3.89 11.84 24.46
C ALA A 22 -3.20 12.16 23.15
N GLN A 23 -1.89 12.12 23.17
CA GLN A 23 -1.03 12.23 22.00
C GLN A 23 -1.35 10.98 21.19
N GLN A 24 -2.44 11.05 20.41
CA GLN A 24 -2.69 10.11 19.33
C GLN A 24 -1.46 10.18 18.48
N GLY A 25 -0.59 9.20 18.66
CA GLY A 25 0.59 9.04 17.84
C GLY A 25 0.14 9.20 16.41
N SER A 26 0.54 10.30 15.78
CA SER A 26 0.29 10.56 14.36
C SER A 26 1.17 9.64 13.53
N GLY A 27 1.07 8.33 13.80
CA GLY A 27 1.64 7.32 12.95
C GLY A 27 1.06 7.53 11.56
N ARG A 28 1.91 7.77 10.58
CA ARG A 28 1.51 7.93 9.18
C ARG A 28 0.65 6.74 8.80
N LYS A 29 -0.66 6.92 8.62
CA LYS A 29 -1.55 5.82 8.23
C LYS A 29 -1.09 5.27 6.88
N ILE A 30 -0.94 3.97 6.82
CA ILE A 30 -0.44 3.23 5.67
C ILE A 30 -1.58 2.47 5.01
N LEU A 31 -1.68 2.57 3.70
CA LEU A 31 -2.51 1.71 2.86
C LEU A 31 -1.59 0.81 2.02
N ILE A 32 -1.87 -0.47 1.99
CA ILE A 32 -1.19 -1.44 1.13
C ILE A 32 -2.25 -1.99 0.19
N VAL A 33 -2.29 -1.48 -1.03
CA VAL A 33 -3.21 -1.94 -2.07
C VAL A 33 -2.47 -2.83 -3.05
N TYR A 34 -3.09 -3.94 -3.48
CA TYR A 34 -2.44 -4.86 -4.40
C TYR A 34 -3.41 -5.57 -5.34
N LEU A 35 -2.94 -5.85 -6.55
CA LEU A 35 -3.52 -6.79 -7.48
C LEU A 35 -2.71 -8.08 -7.43
N SER A 36 -3.38 -9.24 -7.33
CA SER A 36 -2.68 -10.54 -7.35
C SER A 36 -3.55 -11.61 -7.99
N ARG A 37 -3.08 -12.22 -9.07
CA ARG A 37 -3.78 -13.32 -9.74
C ARG A 37 -3.34 -14.69 -9.19
N THR A 38 -2.03 -14.90 -9.06
CA THR A 38 -1.45 -16.20 -8.67
C THR A 38 -1.00 -16.25 -7.21
N GLY A 39 -1.29 -15.22 -6.41
CA GLY A 39 -0.93 -15.15 -5.00
C GLY A 39 0.46 -14.57 -4.70
N ASN A 40 1.36 -14.43 -5.68
CA ASN A 40 2.72 -13.96 -5.42
C ASN A 40 2.78 -12.51 -4.94
N THR A 41 2.06 -11.58 -5.60
CA THR A 41 1.98 -10.18 -5.16
C THR A 41 1.31 -10.05 -3.80
N LYS A 42 0.28 -10.88 -3.53
CA LYS A 42 -0.36 -10.97 -2.21
C LYS A 42 0.65 -11.36 -1.14
N ALA A 43 1.50 -12.37 -1.38
CA ALA A 43 2.52 -12.80 -0.42
C ALA A 43 3.48 -11.66 -0.05
N ILE A 44 3.93 -10.87 -1.05
CA ILE A 44 4.75 -9.65 -0.78
C ILE A 44 3.96 -8.60 0.00
N ALA A 45 2.69 -8.35 -0.37
CA ALA A 45 1.84 -7.40 0.34
C ALA A 45 1.65 -7.77 1.82
N GLU A 46 1.48 -9.05 2.12
CA GLU A 46 1.38 -9.57 3.49
C GLU A 46 2.69 -9.42 4.27
N ILE A 47 3.84 -9.63 3.61
CA ILE A 47 5.15 -9.38 4.22
C ILE A 47 5.30 -7.90 4.56
N ILE A 48 4.96 -6.98 3.65
CA ILE A 48 4.98 -5.53 3.90
C ILE A 48 4.08 -5.21 5.09
N HIS A 49 2.84 -5.71 5.09
CA HIS A 49 1.87 -5.48 6.16
C HIS A 49 2.38 -5.93 7.53
N ARG A 50 2.98 -7.12 7.64
CA ARG A 50 3.57 -7.60 8.91
C ARG A 50 4.70 -6.70 9.42
N ASN A 51 5.42 -6.03 8.53
CA ASN A 51 6.58 -5.20 8.90
C ASN A 51 6.25 -3.72 9.07
N THR A 52 5.15 -3.21 8.52
CA THR A 52 4.81 -1.78 8.56
C THR A 52 3.46 -1.51 9.22
N GLY A 53 2.63 -2.54 9.41
CA GLY A 53 1.23 -2.36 9.75
C GLY A 53 0.42 -1.76 8.60
N GLY A 54 -0.66 -1.06 8.95
CA GLY A 54 -1.54 -0.39 7.98
C GLY A 54 -2.70 -1.27 7.50
N ARG A 55 -3.49 -0.74 6.57
CA ARG A 55 -4.61 -1.44 5.95
C ARG A 55 -4.13 -2.20 4.72
N LEU A 56 -4.35 -3.50 4.71
CA LEU A 56 -4.10 -4.37 3.55
C LEU A 56 -5.39 -4.51 2.73
N LEU A 57 -5.33 -4.28 1.41
CA LEU A 57 -6.49 -4.24 0.54
C LEU A 57 -6.21 -4.83 -0.84
N ALA A 58 -6.93 -5.88 -1.21
CA ALA A 58 -6.87 -6.44 -2.56
C ALA A 58 -7.70 -5.60 -3.53
N LEU A 59 -7.19 -5.38 -4.74
CA LEU A 59 -7.96 -4.83 -5.85
C LEU A 59 -8.82 -5.93 -6.46
N GLU A 60 -10.13 -5.76 -6.34
CA GLU A 60 -11.14 -6.61 -6.97
C GLU A 60 -11.85 -5.82 -8.08
N LEU A 61 -12.10 -6.47 -9.18
CA LEU A 61 -12.87 -5.92 -10.30
C LEU A 61 -14.35 -6.19 -10.12
N VAL A 62 -15.20 -5.32 -10.68
CA VAL A 62 -16.65 -5.58 -10.82
C VAL A 62 -16.88 -6.83 -11.66
N GLN A 63 -16.11 -6.97 -12.75
CA GLN A 63 -16.09 -8.16 -13.59
C GLN A 63 -14.67 -8.77 -13.54
N PRO A 64 -14.49 -9.91 -12.88
CA PRO A 64 -13.19 -10.59 -12.82
C PRO A 64 -12.66 -10.96 -14.21
N TYR A 65 -11.35 -11.00 -14.37
CA TYR A 65 -10.74 -11.59 -15.56
C TYR A 65 -11.07 -13.08 -15.66
N PRO A 66 -11.07 -13.62 -16.89
CA PRO A 66 -11.25 -15.05 -17.10
C PRO A 66 -10.22 -15.89 -16.32
N ASP A 67 -10.62 -17.09 -15.90
CA ASP A 67 -9.67 -18.04 -15.29
C ASP A 67 -8.64 -18.54 -16.31
N ASN A 68 -9.03 -18.65 -17.57
CA ASN A 68 -8.13 -19.04 -18.64
C ASN A 68 -7.05 -17.97 -18.87
N TYR A 69 -5.80 -18.39 -18.81
CA TYR A 69 -4.63 -17.51 -18.96
C TYR A 69 -4.62 -16.76 -20.29
N GLN A 70 -4.85 -17.49 -21.42
CA GLN A 70 -4.80 -16.89 -22.76
C GLN A 70 -5.93 -15.85 -22.97
N ALA A 71 -7.13 -16.15 -22.49
CA ALA A 71 -8.26 -15.21 -22.53
C ALA A 71 -7.95 -13.94 -21.70
N THR A 72 -7.32 -14.09 -20.53
CA THR A 72 -6.87 -12.94 -19.74
C THR A 72 -5.82 -12.12 -20.48
N VAL A 73 -4.83 -12.77 -21.09
CA VAL A 73 -3.80 -12.06 -21.88
C VAL A 73 -4.43 -11.27 -23.02
N GLN A 74 -5.36 -11.86 -23.80
CA GLN A 74 -6.05 -11.17 -24.89
C GLN A 74 -6.87 -9.98 -24.40
N GLN A 75 -7.58 -10.14 -23.28
CA GLN A 75 -8.34 -9.03 -22.70
C GLN A 75 -7.42 -7.89 -22.24
N VAL A 76 -6.33 -8.19 -21.54
CA VAL A 76 -5.36 -7.19 -21.07
C VAL A 76 -4.69 -6.45 -22.22
N VAL A 77 -4.34 -7.16 -23.30
CA VAL A 77 -3.81 -6.53 -24.53
C VAL A 77 -4.81 -5.50 -25.07
N LYS A 78 -6.08 -5.91 -25.27
CA LYS A 78 -7.13 -5.03 -25.75
C LYS A 78 -7.36 -3.82 -24.82
N GLU A 79 -7.40 -4.04 -23.52
CA GLU A 79 -7.56 -2.97 -22.53
C GLU A 79 -6.40 -1.96 -22.59
N ASN A 80 -5.16 -2.43 -22.75
CA ASN A 80 -4.00 -1.56 -22.89
C ASN A 80 -4.01 -0.77 -24.19
N GLU A 81 -4.38 -1.39 -25.32
CA GLU A 81 -4.47 -0.75 -26.63
C GLU A 81 -5.55 0.33 -26.69
N THR A 82 -6.68 0.09 -26.04
CA THR A 82 -7.80 1.03 -25.99
C THR A 82 -7.73 2.04 -24.86
N GLY A 83 -6.80 1.88 -23.92
CA GLY A 83 -6.74 2.67 -22.70
C GLY A 83 -7.92 2.41 -21.75
N TYR A 84 -8.58 1.27 -21.87
CA TYR A 84 -9.72 0.92 -21.02
C TYR A 84 -9.30 0.72 -19.57
N LEU A 85 -10.03 1.35 -18.67
CA LEU A 85 -9.83 1.26 -17.22
C LEU A 85 -10.96 0.42 -16.61
N PRO A 86 -10.74 -0.86 -16.30
CA PRO A 86 -11.78 -1.73 -15.79
C PRO A 86 -12.29 -1.24 -14.42
N PRO A 87 -13.62 -1.22 -14.19
CA PRO A 87 -14.20 -0.72 -12.97
C PRO A 87 -13.86 -1.62 -11.77
N LEU A 88 -13.45 -0.98 -10.67
CA LEU A 88 -13.09 -1.64 -9.43
C LEU A 88 -14.31 -1.81 -8.53
N LYS A 89 -14.50 -3.01 -8.00
CA LYS A 89 -15.40 -3.30 -6.88
C LYS A 89 -14.82 -2.78 -5.56
N THR A 90 -13.49 -2.88 -5.42
CA THR A 90 -12.76 -2.37 -4.25
C THR A 90 -12.87 -0.86 -4.15
N LYS A 91 -13.25 -0.37 -2.96
CA LYS A 91 -13.31 1.05 -2.65
C LYS A 91 -12.45 1.37 -1.44
N VAL A 92 -11.82 2.54 -1.48
CA VAL A 92 -11.08 3.10 -0.35
C VAL A 92 -11.84 4.31 0.18
N ASP A 93 -12.44 4.13 1.33
CA ASP A 93 -13.08 5.24 2.03
C ASP A 93 -12.01 6.13 2.64
N SER A 94 -12.19 7.45 2.52
CA SER A 94 -11.30 8.43 3.15
C SER A 94 -9.82 8.25 2.77
N MET A 95 -9.50 8.25 1.47
CA MET A 95 -8.12 8.19 0.97
C MET A 95 -7.21 9.24 1.62
N GLN A 96 -7.78 10.38 2.01
CA GLN A 96 -7.08 11.50 2.65
C GLN A 96 -6.38 11.12 3.96
N GLN A 97 -6.88 10.12 4.69
CA GLN A 97 -6.29 9.68 5.95
C GLN A 97 -4.93 8.97 5.79
N TYR A 98 -4.62 8.46 4.60
CA TYR A 98 -3.38 7.73 4.34
C TYR A 98 -2.28 8.69 3.86
N ALA A 99 -1.15 8.68 4.54
CA ALA A 99 0.04 9.43 4.14
C ALA A 99 0.97 8.59 3.25
N ILE A 100 0.90 7.26 3.37
CA ILE A 100 1.74 6.32 2.65
C ILE A 100 0.85 5.30 1.95
N VAL A 101 1.08 5.07 0.66
CA VAL A 101 0.34 4.12 -0.16
C VAL A 101 1.32 3.19 -0.87
N PHE A 102 1.36 1.94 -0.44
CA PHE A 102 2.03 0.88 -1.21
C PHE A 102 1.10 0.40 -2.31
N VAL A 103 1.63 0.24 -3.51
CA VAL A 103 0.87 -0.20 -4.69
C VAL A 103 1.53 -1.43 -5.28
N GLY A 104 0.89 -2.60 -5.11
CA GLY A 104 1.42 -3.89 -5.52
C GLY A 104 0.75 -4.45 -6.77
N PHE A 105 1.55 -5.01 -7.67
CA PHE A 105 1.01 -5.56 -8.91
C PHE A 105 1.96 -6.59 -9.57
N PRO A 106 1.42 -7.53 -10.36
CA PRO A 106 2.23 -8.33 -11.28
C PRO A 106 2.57 -7.51 -12.52
N THR A 107 3.68 -7.82 -13.20
CA THR A 107 3.93 -7.30 -14.55
C THR A 107 3.06 -8.04 -15.55
N TRP A 108 2.18 -7.33 -16.28
CA TRP A 108 1.36 -7.88 -17.35
C TRP A 108 1.72 -7.23 -18.69
N GLY A 109 2.17 -8.03 -19.68
CA GLY A 109 2.58 -7.50 -20.98
C GLY A 109 3.66 -6.43 -20.89
N MET A 110 4.59 -6.54 -19.95
CA MET A 110 5.66 -5.56 -19.67
C MET A 110 5.14 -4.17 -19.28
N GLN A 111 3.90 -4.08 -18.80
CA GLN A 111 3.21 -2.83 -18.44
C GLN A 111 2.53 -2.93 -17.08
N LEU A 112 2.12 -1.76 -16.56
CA LEU A 112 1.25 -1.67 -15.41
C LEU A 112 -0.13 -2.24 -15.75
N PRO A 113 -0.68 -3.19 -14.94
CA PRO A 113 -1.97 -3.79 -15.21
C PRO A 113 -3.11 -2.77 -15.24
N PRO A 114 -4.10 -2.91 -16.15
CA PRO A 114 -5.22 -1.98 -16.26
C PRO A 114 -5.99 -1.75 -14.93
N PRO A 115 -6.24 -2.75 -14.06
CA PRO A 115 -6.89 -2.49 -12.76
C PRO A 115 -6.09 -1.58 -11.84
N VAL A 116 -4.76 -1.62 -11.92
CA VAL A 116 -3.91 -0.73 -11.12
C VAL A 116 -3.94 0.68 -11.70
N LYS A 117 -3.97 0.83 -13.03
CA LYS A 117 -4.21 2.12 -13.68
C LYS A 117 -5.57 2.69 -13.25
N SER A 118 -6.63 1.86 -13.20
CA SER A 118 -7.95 2.26 -12.69
C SER A 118 -7.87 2.81 -11.26
N PHE A 119 -7.16 2.14 -10.37
CA PHE A 119 -6.98 2.60 -8.99
C PHE A 119 -6.25 3.94 -8.92
N LEU A 120 -5.11 4.07 -9.59
CA LEU A 120 -4.30 5.28 -9.56
C LEU A 120 -4.99 6.50 -10.21
N THR A 121 -5.91 6.24 -11.12
CA THR A 121 -6.73 7.30 -11.76
C THR A 121 -7.95 7.69 -10.91
N ALA A 122 -8.51 6.72 -10.16
CA ALA A 122 -9.72 6.95 -9.37
C ALA A 122 -9.48 7.72 -8.08
N TYR A 123 -8.25 7.73 -7.55
CA TYR A 123 -7.93 8.33 -6.26
C TYR A 123 -6.85 9.40 -6.39
N ASP A 124 -7.11 10.57 -5.78
CA ASP A 124 -6.09 11.61 -5.64
C ASP A 124 -5.05 11.20 -4.59
N LEU A 125 -3.82 10.99 -5.04
CA LEU A 125 -2.67 10.63 -4.21
C LEU A 125 -1.73 11.82 -3.98
N SER A 126 -2.14 13.04 -4.32
CA SER A 126 -1.32 14.26 -4.15
C SER A 126 -0.85 14.43 -2.71
N GLY A 127 0.41 14.80 -2.54
CA GLY A 127 1.06 14.98 -1.24
C GLY A 127 1.37 13.69 -0.48
N LYS A 128 1.02 12.51 -1.01
CA LYS A 128 1.28 11.23 -0.37
C LYS A 128 2.64 10.66 -0.80
N THR A 129 3.17 9.74 0.00
CA THR A 129 4.28 8.89 -0.41
C THR A 129 3.73 7.63 -1.06
N VAL A 130 4.03 7.41 -2.34
CA VAL A 130 3.62 6.24 -3.11
C VAL A 130 4.82 5.31 -3.30
N ILE A 131 4.62 4.01 -3.06
CA ILE A 131 5.71 3.04 -3.09
C ILE A 131 5.26 1.81 -3.87
N PRO A 132 5.70 1.67 -5.13
CA PRO A 132 5.33 0.53 -5.93
C PRO A 132 6.09 -0.74 -5.50
N PHE A 133 5.42 -1.88 -5.55
CA PHE A 133 6.07 -3.18 -5.46
C PHE A 133 5.50 -4.15 -6.49
N ASN A 134 6.35 -5.02 -7.00
CA ASN A 134 6.04 -5.80 -8.18
C ASN A 134 6.46 -7.26 -8.02
N THR A 135 5.68 -8.14 -8.63
CA THR A 135 6.12 -9.50 -8.93
C THR A 135 6.05 -9.76 -10.45
N ASN A 136 6.98 -10.56 -10.97
CA ASN A 136 7.05 -10.80 -12.41
C ASN A 136 7.56 -12.23 -12.70
N ALA A 137 7.44 -12.68 -13.94
CA ALA A 137 7.84 -14.01 -14.38
C ALA A 137 9.35 -14.14 -14.70
N GLY A 138 10.18 -13.20 -14.22
CA GLY A 138 11.62 -13.16 -14.51
C GLY A 138 12.02 -12.15 -15.58
N TYR A 139 11.05 -11.52 -16.26
CA TYR A 139 11.30 -10.51 -17.30
C TYR A 139 11.41 -9.08 -16.77
N GLY A 140 11.27 -8.89 -15.44
CA GLY A 140 11.35 -7.59 -14.82
C GLY A 140 10.03 -6.80 -14.82
N VAL A 141 10.13 -5.50 -14.53
CA VAL A 141 8.99 -4.61 -14.31
C VAL A 141 8.46 -3.95 -15.61
N GLY A 142 9.21 -4.01 -16.69
CA GLY A 142 8.89 -3.26 -17.91
C GLY A 142 8.73 -1.77 -17.63
N SER A 143 7.71 -1.13 -18.20
CA SER A 143 7.36 0.28 -17.99
C SER A 143 6.49 0.54 -16.76
N SER A 144 6.26 -0.47 -15.90
CA SER A 144 5.25 -0.38 -14.84
C SER A 144 5.55 0.69 -13.80
N PHE A 145 6.81 0.83 -13.35
CA PHE A 145 7.16 1.83 -12.33
C PHE A 145 7.14 3.25 -12.89
N ASP A 146 7.53 3.43 -14.15
CA ASP A 146 7.42 4.72 -14.84
C ASP A 146 5.95 5.14 -14.99
N ALA A 147 5.08 4.18 -15.31
CA ALA A 147 3.63 4.42 -15.38
C ALA A 147 3.04 4.81 -14.02
N VAL A 148 3.47 4.19 -12.91
CA VAL A 148 3.05 4.63 -11.56
C VAL A 148 3.50 6.06 -11.31
N SER A 149 4.76 6.40 -11.63
CA SER A 149 5.29 7.75 -11.45
C SER A 149 4.53 8.78 -12.30
N ALA A 150 4.18 8.43 -13.53
CA ALA A 150 3.42 9.28 -14.43
C ALA A 150 1.98 9.53 -13.95
N LEU A 151 1.33 8.53 -13.35
CA LEU A 151 -0.03 8.65 -12.82
C LEU A 151 -0.06 9.34 -11.43
N CYS A 152 1.05 9.37 -10.70
CA CYS A 152 1.17 9.94 -9.37
C CYS A 152 2.00 11.23 -9.34
N LYS A 153 1.83 12.12 -10.31
CA LYS A 153 2.68 13.31 -10.54
C LYS A 153 2.88 14.22 -9.33
N ASN A 154 1.85 14.36 -8.49
CA ASN A 154 1.88 15.25 -7.32
C ASN A 154 2.19 14.48 -6.02
N SER A 155 2.69 13.26 -6.13
CA SER A 155 3.07 12.39 -5.01
C SER A 155 4.58 12.25 -4.94
N LYS A 156 5.09 11.87 -3.76
CA LYS A 156 6.48 11.43 -3.62
C LYS A 156 6.55 9.94 -3.94
N VAL A 157 6.90 9.58 -5.17
CA VAL A 157 7.09 8.16 -5.55
C VAL A 157 8.49 7.72 -5.13
N LEU A 158 8.58 6.69 -4.28
CA LEU A 158 9.85 6.12 -3.83
C LEU A 158 10.29 4.97 -4.74
N LYS A 159 11.57 4.55 -4.57
CA LYS A 159 12.14 3.40 -5.27
C LYS A 159 11.31 2.14 -5.01
N GLY A 160 10.81 1.55 -6.06
CA GLY A 160 10.00 0.34 -6.01
C GLY A 160 10.80 -0.91 -5.64
N PHE A 161 10.07 -1.94 -5.18
CA PHE A 161 10.58 -3.29 -4.96
C PHE A 161 10.11 -4.21 -6.07
N SER A 162 10.97 -5.11 -6.53
CA SER A 162 10.60 -6.13 -7.51
C SER A 162 11.19 -7.47 -7.14
N LEU A 163 10.38 -8.54 -7.29
CA LEU A 163 10.82 -9.91 -7.06
C LEU A 163 10.22 -10.83 -8.13
N GLN A 164 10.99 -11.84 -8.52
CA GLN A 164 10.48 -12.89 -9.38
C GLN A 164 9.43 -13.70 -8.61
N GLY A 165 8.27 -13.89 -9.22
CA GLY A 165 7.16 -14.73 -8.76
C GLY A 165 7.02 -15.97 -9.67
N GLY A 166 5.77 -16.46 -9.77
CA GLY A 166 5.43 -17.58 -10.64
C GLY A 166 5.42 -17.22 -12.12
N VAL A 167 5.38 -18.25 -12.93
CA VAL A 167 5.21 -18.16 -14.39
C VAL A 167 3.93 -18.90 -14.75
N GLU A 168 2.81 -18.18 -14.76
CA GLU A 168 1.47 -18.77 -14.95
C GLU A 168 1.35 -19.53 -16.27
N ARG A 169 1.92 -19.00 -17.35
CA ARG A 169 1.99 -19.68 -18.65
C ARG A 169 2.55 -21.10 -18.55
N ASP A 170 3.51 -21.31 -17.65
CA ASP A 170 4.21 -22.57 -17.47
C ASP A 170 3.65 -23.39 -16.28
N GLY A 171 2.44 -23.03 -15.79
CA GLY A 171 1.78 -23.68 -14.67
C GLY A 171 2.39 -23.39 -13.28
N LYS A 172 3.41 -22.55 -13.21
CA LYS A 172 4.06 -22.15 -11.94
C LYS A 172 3.29 -20.98 -11.32
N MET A 173 2.32 -21.30 -10.49
CA MET A 173 1.43 -20.29 -9.91
C MET A 173 2.08 -19.58 -8.72
N LEU A 174 1.81 -19.99 -7.50
CA LEU A 174 2.38 -19.42 -6.28
C LEU A 174 3.74 -20.04 -5.98
N VAL A 175 4.80 -19.25 -6.09
CA VAL A 175 6.17 -19.66 -5.74
C VAL A 175 6.71 -18.97 -4.50
N ILE A 176 6.17 -17.79 -4.13
CA ILE A 176 6.56 -17.06 -2.92
C ILE A 176 5.81 -17.64 -1.72
N LYS A 177 6.24 -18.84 -1.31
CA LYS A 177 5.76 -19.61 -0.16
C LYS A 177 6.93 -20.33 0.49
N ASP A 178 6.74 -20.85 1.69
CA ASP A 178 7.72 -21.66 2.42
C ASP A 178 9.11 -20.97 2.48
N GLU A 179 10.16 -21.62 2.04
CA GLU A 179 11.53 -21.08 2.02
C GLU A 179 11.66 -19.83 1.14
N GLN A 180 10.99 -19.80 -0.02
CA GLN A 180 10.97 -18.62 -0.88
C GLN A 180 10.30 -17.42 -0.22
N GLN A 181 9.29 -17.65 0.60
CA GLN A 181 8.67 -16.59 1.39
C GLN A 181 9.64 -16.03 2.44
N ALA A 182 10.39 -16.89 3.13
CA ALA A 182 11.42 -16.44 4.09
C ALA A 182 12.52 -15.62 3.39
N ALA A 183 12.99 -16.08 2.23
CA ALA A 183 13.97 -15.35 1.43
C ALA A 183 13.42 -14.00 0.93
N ALA A 184 12.14 -13.96 0.52
CA ALA A 184 11.45 -12.74 0.13
C ALA A 184 11.33 -11.76 1.30
N GLU A 185 11.04 -12.26 2.50
CA GLU A 185 10.92 -11.44 3.70
C GLU A 185 12.23 -10.71 4.04
N VAL A 186 13.37 -11.38 3.93
CA VAL A 186 14.70 -10.76 4.12
C VAL A 186 14.89 -9.59 3.13
N LYS A 187 14.57 -9.81 1.85
CA LYS A 187 14.70 -8.78 0.81
C LYS A 187 13.75 -7.60 1.03
N VAL A 188 12.50 -7.88 1.39
CA VAL A 188 11.50 -6.84 1.69
C VAL A 188 11.91 -6.03 2.91
N LYS A 189 12.37 -6.65 4.00
CA LYS A 189 12.86 -5.95 5.19
C LYS A 189 14.01 -5.00 4.86
N LYS A 190 15.00 -5.47 4.08
CA LYS A 190 16.10 -4.62 3.62
C LYS A 190 15.60 -3.42 2.82
N TRP A 191 14.70 -3.65 1.85
CA TRP A 191 14.13 -2.57 1.06
C TRP A 191 13.32 -1.57 1.91
N LEU A 192 12.52 -2.04 2.89
CA LEU A 192 11.79 -1.16 3.80
C LEU A 192 12.72 -0.30 4.65
N GLN A 193 13.87 -0.83 5.08
CA GLN A 193 14.91 -0.05 5.77
C GLN A 193 15.50 1.04 4.86
N GLU A 194 15.81 0.70 3.60
CA GLU A 194 16.32 1.66 2.61
C GLU A 194 15.32 2.80 2.31
N THR A 195 14.03 2.53 2.41
CA THR A 195 12.97 3.55 2.24
C THR A 195 12.65 4.35 3.49
N GLY A 196 13.23 3.99 4.63
CA GLY A 196 12.94 4.62 5.94
C GLY A 196 11.57 4.26 6.51
N LEU A 197 10.99 3.13 6.10
CA LEU A 197 9.63 2.69 6.47
C LEU A 197 9.60 1.41 7.30
N ALA A 198 10.77 0.87 7.66
CA ALA A 198 10.82 -0.22 8.62
C ALA A 198 10.27 0.27 9.97
N ALA A 199 9.37 -0.50 10.59
CA ALA A 199 8.95 -0.22 11.95
C ALA A 199 10.20 -0.27 12.86
N ASN A 200 10.48 0.82 13.55
CA ASN A 200 11.42 0.79 14.67
C ASN A 200 10.80 -0.12 15.74
N ARG A 201 11.33 -1.33 15.85
CA ARG A 201 11.06 -2.23 16.98
C ARG A 201 12.06 -1.98 18.07
#